data_77cbe499e25ba59fe1c6ac41c4800248
#
_entry.id   77cbe499e25ba59fe1c6ac41c4800248
#
_cell.length_a   1.000
_cell.length_b   1.000
_cell.length_c   1.000
_cell.angle_alpha   90.00
_cell.angle_beta   90.00
_cell.angle_gamma   90.00
#
_symmetry.space_group_name_H-M   'P 1'
#
loop_
_entity.id
_entity.type
_entity.pdbx_description
1 polymer ?
#
loop_
_entity_poly.entity_id
_entity_poly.type
_entity_poly.pdbx_seq_one_letter_code
_entity_poly.pdbx_strand_id
1 'polypeptide(L)'
;MNNIHSNTTFLNEAIDKKTDVEDEKTDLILANMIDLRKTMSDVLSLLLGAKENSVIDQALFRILQFFDVDRVYIGTFDEQTHTVDFTNEVTCDGIISMREDLLRQLPQDEIPWWYDSIKKGMDIVIHDVSKMPEEAKSEQHLLILQEVSSLLVIPIFKQGKPSGFIGFDSVKKKRNWSALDIENLHMLADILSIAIERGEVQ
;
A
#
# COMPACT_ATOMS: atom_id res chain seq x y z
N MET A 1 14.60 -40.28 -44.30
CA MET A 1 15.59 -39.49 -43.52
C MET A 1 15.16 -38.02 -43.24
N ASN A 2 13.99 -37.56 -43.72
CA ASN A 2 13.60 -36.12 -43.61
C ASN A 2 12.84 -35.71 -42.33
N ASN A 3 12.49 -36.67 -41.45
CA ASN A 3 11.63 -36.31 -40.30
C ASN A 3 12.40 -35.93 -39.01
N ILE A 4 13.68 -36.23 -38.92
CA ILE A 4 14.48 -35.96 -37.71
C ILE A 4 14.96 -34.50 -37.69
N HIS A 5 15.32 -33.94 -38.86
CA HIS A 5 15.76 -32.54 -38.95
C HIS A 5 14.65 -31.53 -38.64
N SER A 6 13.41 -31.80 -39.03
CA SER A 6 12.26 -30.95 -38.79
C SER A 6 11.92 -30.85 -37.29
N ASN A 7 11.98 -31.97 -36.55
CA ASN A 7 11.70 -32.00 -35.13
C ASN A 7 12.76 -31.28 -34.29
N THR A 8 14.03 -31.31 -34.73
CA THR A 8 15.12 -30.63 -34.00
C THR A 8 15.01 -29.10 -34.11
N THR A 9 14.61 -28.60 -35.29
CA THR A 9 14.41 -27.16 -35.51
C THR A 9 13.24 -26.62 -34.68
N PHE A 10 12.10 -27.32 -34.62
CA PHE A 10 10.96 -26.92 -33.76
C PHE A 10 11.30 -26.95 -32.27
N LEU A 11 12.10 -27.92 -31.81
CA LEU A 11 12.56 -27.99 -30.44
C LEU A 11 13.50 -26.84 -30.08
N ASN A 12 14.41 -26.48 -30.93
CA ASN A 12 15.32 -25.36 -30.73
C ASN A 12 14.56 -24.01 -30.69
N GLU A 13 13.64 -23.78 -31.64
CA GLU A 13 12.80 -22.57 -31.63
C GLU A 13 11.91 -22.47 -30.37
N ALA A 14 11.44 -23.60 -29.87
CA ALA A 14 10.63 -23.62 -28.60
C ALA A 14 11.49 -23.35 -27.36
N ILE A 15 12.75 -23.84 -27.37
CA ILE A 15 13.72 -23.57 -26.29
C ILE A 15 14.13 -22.10 -26.31
N ASP A 16 14.48 -21.56 -27.48
CA ASP A 16 14.87 -20.15 -27.64
C ASP A 16 13.76 -19.21 -27.17
N LYS A 17 12.52 -19.44 -27.61
CA LYS A 17 11.37 -18.67 -27.16
C LYS A 17 11.13 -18.74 -25.65
N LYS A 18 11.38 -19.90 -25.03
CA LYS A 18 11.23 -20.05 -23.57
C LYS A 18 12.32 -19.29 -22.83
N THR A 19 13.55 -19.32 -23.35
CA THR A 19 14.69 -18.58 -22.78
C THR A 19 14.45 -17.08 -22.88
N ASP A 20 14.01 -16.57 -24.04
CA ASP A 20 13.70 -15.16 -24.25
C ASP A 20 12.61 -14.67 -23.27
N VAL A 21 11.57 -15.46 -23.04
CA VAL A 21 10.49 -15.13 -22.08
C VAL A 21 10.98 -15.13 -20.62
N GLU A 22 11.89 -16.05 -20.26
CA GLU A 22 12.50 -16.10 -18.93
C GLU A 22 13.45 -14.91 -18.70
N ASP A 23 14.21 -14.51 -19.72
CA ASP A 23 15.09 -13.34 -19.68
C ASP A 23 14.28 -12.04 -19.57
N GLU A 24 13.25 -11.84 -20.39
CA GLU A 24 12.35 -10.67 -20.29
C GLU A 24 11.68 -10.56 -18.89
N LYS A 25 11.26 -11.68 -18.33
CA LYS A 25 10.68 -11.71 -16.98
C LYS A 25 11.71 -11.35 -15.92
N THR A 26 12.92 -11.81 -16.07
CA THR A 26 14.04 -11.51 -15.15
C THR A 26 14.40 -10.03 -15.21
N ASP A 27 14.47 -9.46 -16.40
CA ASP A 27 14.76 -8.04 -16.62
C ASP A 27 13.66 -7.16 -16.02
N LEU A 28 12.39 -7.55 -16.16
CA LEU A 28 11.26 -6.82 -15.56
C LEU A 28 11.31 -6.85 -14.01
N ILE A 29 11.64 -8.00 -13.44
CA ILE A 29 11.80 -8.14 -11.98
C ILE A 29 12.95 -7.24 -11.51
N LEU A 30 14.07 -7.26 -12.20
CA LEU A 30 15.24 -6.44 -11.84
C LEU A 30 14.93 -4.94 -11.96
N ALA A 31 14.24 -4.52 -12.99
CA ALA A 31 13.80 -3.14 -13.17
C ALA A 31 12.88 -2.70 -12.01
N ASN A 32 11.89 -3.52 -11.65
CA ASN A 32 11.00 -3.25 -10.52
C ASN A 32 11.75 -3.15 -9.18
N MET A 33 12.76 -4.00 -8.95
CA MET A 33 13.60 -3.94 -7.75
C MET A 33 14.44 -2.65 -7.69
N ILE A 34 14.97 -2.20 -8.83
CA ILE A 34 15.73 -0.95 -8.94
C ILE A 34 14.81 0.25 -8.61
N ASP A 35 13.61 0.28 -9.18
CA ASP A 35 12.64 1.35 -8.96
C ASP A 35 12.13 1.36 -7.51
N LEU A 36 11.87 0.21 -6.91
CA LEU A 36 11.54 0.10 -5.49
C LEU A 36 12.65 0.69 -4.63
N ARG A 37 13.90 0.26 -4.84
CA ARG A 37 15.05 0.76 -4.08
C ARG A 37 15.19 2.28 -4.20
N LYS A 38 14.99 2.82 -5.40
CA LYS A 38 15.02 4.26 -5.64
C LYS A 38 13.92 4.96 -4.86
N THR A 39 12.68 4.47 -4.95
CA THR A 39 11.53 5.01 -4.22
C THR A 39 11.77 5.02 -2.71
N MET A 40 12.27 3.91 -2.15
CA MET A 40 12.62 3.81 -0.73
C MET A 40 13.70 4.84 -0.33
N SER A 41 14.74 4.99 -1.16
CA SER A 41 15.79 5.99 -0.93
C SER A 41 15.27 7.41 -0.99
N ASP A 42 14.40 7.72 -1.93
CA ASP A 42 13.78 9.04 -2.08
C ASP A 42 12.87 9.35 -0.88
N VAL A 43 12.02 8.40 -0.48
CA VAL A 43 11.15 8.51 0.70
C VAL A 43 11.98 8.73 1.96
N LEU A 44 13.02 7.93 2.18
CA LEU A 44 13.90 8.08 3.34
C LEU A 44 14.62 9.44 3.34
N SER A 45 15.11 9.89 2.18
CA SER A 45 15.80 11.17 2.04
C SER A 45 14.86 12.35 2.33
N LEU A 46 13.61 12.27 1.87
CA LEU A 46 12.58 13.25 2.20
C LEU A 46 12.36 13.30 3.71
N LEU A 47 12.12 12.16 4.34
CA LEU A 47 11.81 12.07 5.76
C LEU A 47 12.98 12.47 6.66
N LEU A 48 14.23 12.20 6.28
CA LEU A 48 15.44 12.63 7.03
C LEU A 48 15.75 14.11 6.87
N GLY A 49 15.38 14.73 5.75
CA GLY A 49 15.60 16.15 5.48
C GLY A 49 14.51 17.08 6.03
N ALA A 50 13.46 16.51 6.60
CA ALA A 50 12.23 17.20 6.93
C ALA A 50 12.30 18.08 8.18
N LYS A 51 11.72 19.28 8.05
CA LYS A 51 11.31 20.12 9.20
C LYS A 51 9.82 20.48 9.15
N GLU A 52 9.06 19.98 8.18
CA GLU A 52 7.67 20.39 7.93
C GLU A 52 6.77 19.17 7.56
N ASN A 53 5.51 19.22 7.95
CA ASN A 53 4.50 18.19 7.66
C ASN A 53 4.28 17.93 6.15
N SER A 54 4.53 18.93 5.30
CA SER A 54 4.42 18.81 3.84
C SER A 54 5.30 17.72 3.23
N VAL A 55 6.29 17.24 3.97
CA VAL A 55 7.24 16.22 3.50
C VAL A 55 6.65 14.82 3.60
N ILE A 56 5.75 14.56 4.55
CA ILE A 56 5.02 13.29 4.57
C ILE A 56 4.19 13.16 3.29
N ASP A 57 3.43 14.18 2.94
CA ASP A 57 2.58 14.14 1.75
C ASP A 57 3.41 13.92 0.48
N GLN A 58 4.61 14.50 0.39
CA GLN A 58 5.53 14.23 -0.71
C GLN A 58 6.02 12.77 -0.72
N ALA A 59 6.34 12.20 0.45
CA ALA A 59 6.73 10.80 0.58
C ALA A 59 5.57 9.86 0.19
N LEU A 60 4.36 10.13 0.70
CA LEU A 60 3.15 9.37 0.34
C LEU A 60 2.85 9.46 -1.16
N PHE A 61 3.06 10.62 -1.77
CA PHE A 61 2.87 10.78 -3.21
C PHE A 61 3.86 9.94 -4.04
N ARG A 62 5.13 9.82 -3.60
CA ARG A 62 6.10 8.92 -4.23
C ARG A 62 5.66 7.45 -4.13
N ILE A 63 5.15 7.06 -2.97
CA ILE A 63 4.62 5.72 -2.73
C ILE A 63 3.40 5.45 -3.63
N LEU A 64 2.45 6.39 -3.68
CA LEU A 64 1.27 6.32 -4.54
C LEU A 64 1.64 6.06 -5.99
N GLN A 65 2.61 6.83 -6.53
CA GLN A 65 3.06 6.69 -7.90
C GLN A 65 3.73 5.34 -8.18
N PHE A 66 4.58 4.87 -7.26
CA PHE A 66 5.29 3.60 -7.42
C PHE A 66 4.34 2.40 -7.44
N PHE A 67 3.36 2.38 -6.53
CA PHE A 67 2.41 1.26 -6.42
C PHE A 67 1.23 1.37 -7.38
N ASP A 68 1.09 2.46 -8.13
CA ASP A 68 -0.05 2.70 -9.03
C ASP A 68 -1.39 2.49 -8.29
N VAL A 69 -1.50 3.13 -7.12
CA VAL A 69 -2.72 3.14 -6.29
C VAL A 69 -3.42 4.50 -6.40
N ASP A 70 -4.68 4.56 -6.04
CA ASP A 70 -5.49 5.76 -6.23
C ASP A 70 -5.46 6.70 -5.02
N ARG A 71 -5.21 6.17 -3.80
CA ARG A 71 -5.12 6.93 -2.55
C ARG A 71 -4.13 6.27 -1.61
N VAL A 72 -3.35 7.09 -0.89
CA VAL A 72 -2.47 6.69 0.22
C VAL A 72 -2.71 7.62 1.39
N TYR A 73 -2.84 7.06 2.59
CA TYR A 73 -3.15 7.83 3.79
C TYR A 73 -2.49 7.26 5.04
N ILE A 74 -2.34 8.11 6.06
CA ILE A 74 -1.91 7.72 7.41
C ILE A 74 -3.04 8.00 8.38
N GLY A 75 -3.41 6.98 9.17
CA GLY A 75 -4.32 7.10 10.30
C GLY A 75 -3.57 6.89 11.61
N THR A 76 -3.83 7.71 12.60
CA THR A 76 -3.27 7.62 13.95
C THR A 76 -4.35 7.43 14.98
N PHE A 77 -4.07 6.64 16.03
CA PHE A 77 -5.00 6.43 17.14
C PHE A 77 -4.79 7.47 18.21
N ASP A 78 -5.88 8.14 18.64
CA ASP A 78 -5.92 8.92 19.85
C ASP A 78 -6.67 8.13 20.93
N GLU A 79 -5.92 7.58 21.89
CA GLU A 79 -6.47 6.77 22.98
C GLU A 79 -7.21 7.63 24.02
N GLN A 80 -7.00 8.95 24.07
CA GLN A 80 -7.67 9.83 25.02
C GLN A 80 -9.06 10.21 24.54
N THR A 81 -9.20 10.46 23.25
CA THR A 81 -10.48 10.83 22.64
C THR A 81 -11.24 9.63 22.08
N HIS A 82 -10.60 8.44 22.03
CA HIS A 82 -11.12 7.24 21.38
C HIS A 82 -11.46 7.47 19.90
N THR A 83 -10.58 8.20 19.20
CA THR A 83 -10.75 8.49 17.78
C THR A 83 -9.57 7.99 16.95
N VAL A 84 -9.81 7.91 15.65
CA VAL A 84 -8.78 7.74 14.62
C VAL A 84 -8.74 9.02 13.80
N ASP A 85 -7.58 9.64 13.71
CA ASP A 85 -7.37 10.82 12.88
C ASP A 85 -6.56 10.46 11.64
N PHE A 86 -7.11 10.75 10.47
CA PHE A 86 -6.41 10.58 9.20
C PHE A 86 -5.53 11.82 8.95
N THR A 87 -4.32 11.77 9.48
CA THR A 87 -3.40 12.92 9.55
C THR A 87 -2.91 13.37 8.18
N ASN A 88 -2.67 12.42 7.29
CA ASN A 88 -2.18 12.67 5.93
C ASN A 88 -2.99 11.85 4.91
N GLU A 89 -3.23 12.43 3.75
CA GLU A 89 -3.85 11.75 2.62
C GLU A 89 -3.36 12.38 1.31
N VAL A 90 -2.97 11.53 0.37
CA VAL A 90 -2.67 11.92 -1.01
C VAL A 90 -3.49 11.07 -1.98
N THR A 91 -3.96 11.69 -3.04
CA THR A 91 -4.80 11.04 -4.06
C THR A 91 -4.22 11.27 -5.46
N CYS A 92 -4.49 10.34 -6.38
CA CYS A 92 -4.21 10.56 -7.79
C CYS A 92 -5.26 11.47 -8.43
N ASP A 93 -4.98 11.96 -9.63
CA ASP A 93 -5.90 12.83 -10.37
C ASP A 93 -7.29 12.20 -10.54
N GLY A 94 -8.32 12.98 -10.21
CA GLY A 94 -9.73 12.60 -10.31
C GLY A 94 -10.27 11.80 -9.13
N ILE A 95 -9.48 11.57 -8.08
CA ILE A 95 -9.93 10.99 -6.81
C ILE A 95 -10.11 12.09 -5.77
N ILE A 96 -11.26 12.12 -5.14
CA ILE A 96 -11.59 13.10 -4.10
C ILE A 96 -10.98 12.65 -2.77
N SER A 97 -10.33 13.59 -2.07
CA SER A 97 -9.91 13.38 -0.68
C SER A 97 -11.12 13.28 0.24
N MET A 98 -11.12 12.31 1.12
CA MET A 98 -12.19 12.10 2.11
C MET A 98 -11.77 12.51 3.52
N ARG A 99 -10.52 12.95 3.70
CA ARG A 99 -9.92 13.24 5.00
C ARG A 99 -10.71 14.27 5.80
N GLU A 100 -11.03 15.39 5.19
CA GLU A 100 -11.68 16.50 5.92
C GLU A 100 -13.18 16.26 6.18
N ASP A 101 -13.85 15.54 5.29
CA ASP A 101 -15.31 15.40 5.35
C ASP A 101 -15.76 14.18 6.18
N LEU A 102 -15.02 13.06 6.12
CA LEU A 102 -15.47 11.79 6.67
C LEU A 102 -14.49 11.17 7.69
N LEU A 103 -13.19 11.47 7.60
CA LEU A 103 -12.16 10.70 8.26
C LEU A 103 -11.42 11.47 9.36
N ARG A 104 -11.82 12.72 9.64
CA ARG A 104 -11.22 13.50 10.70
C ARG A 104 -11.86 13.17 12.03
N GLN A 105 -11.06 12.78 13.03
CA GLN A 105 -11.52 12.39 14.36
C GLN A 105 -12.64 11.32 14.32
N LEU A 106 -12.47 10.32 13.43
CA LEU A 106 -13.42 9.24 13.29
C LEU A 106 -13.49 8.44 14.61
N PRO A 107 -14.68 8.27 15.23
CA PRO A 107 -14.81 7.44 16.42
C PRO A 107 -14.34 6.00 16.16
N GLN A 108 -13.59 5.39 17.11
CA GLN A 108 -13.06 4.02 16.96
C GLN A 108 -14.18 2.97 16.86
N ASP A 109 -15.36 3.26 17.41
CA ASP A 109 -16.53 2.40 17.36
C ASP A 109 -17.25 2.41 15.99
N GLU A 110 -16.93 3.35 15.11
CA GLU A 110 -17.37 3.33 13.70
C GLU A 110 -16.58 2.34 12.83
N ILE A 111 -15.36 1.95 13.29
CA ILE A 111 -14.46 1.02 12.58
C ILE A 111 -13.89 -0.05 13.53
N PRO A 112 -14.74 -0.79 14.26
CA PRO A 112 -14.30 -1.68 15.33
C PRO A 112 -13.45 -2.85 14.85
N TRP A 113 -13.80 -3.47 13.74
CA TRP A 113 -13.04 -4.58 13.15
C TRP A 113 -11.66 -4.14 12.67
N TRP A 114 -11.57 -2.97 12.06
CA TRP A 114 -10.33 -2.36 11.59
C TRP A 114 -9.43 -2.00 12.76
N TYR A 115 -9.98 -1.27 13.74
CA TYR A 115 -9.26 -0.89 14.95
C TYR A 115 -8.66 -2.10 15.67
N ASP A 116 -9.48 -3.12 15.91
CA ASP A 116 -9.06 -4.36 16.56
C ASP A 116 -7.97 -5.11 15.79
N SER A 117 -8.06 -5.14 14.47
CA SER A 117 -7.06 -5.80 13.60
C SER A 117 -5.71 -5.09 13.70
N ILE A 118 -5.70 -3.78 13.54
CA ILE A 118 -4.47 -2.98 13.60
C ILE A 118 -3.85 -3.01 15.01
N LYS A 119 -4.65 -2.94 16.07
CA LYS A 119 -4.16 -3.03 17.47
C LYS A 119 -3.52 -4.38 17.79
N LYS A 120 -3.88 -5.44 17.08
CA LYS A 120 -3.23 -6.76 17.14
C LYS A 120 -1.99 -6.86 16.24
N GLY A 121 -1.65 -5.79 15.50
CA GLY A 121 -0.54 -5.76 14.54
C GLY A 121 -0.82 -6.56 13.27
N MET A 122 -2.09 -6.76 12.93
CA MET A 122 -2.49 -7.50 11.72
C MET A 122 -2.73 -6.56 10.55
N ASP A 123 -2.27 -6.97 9.37
CA ASP A 123 -2.60 -6.32 8.12
C ASP A 123 -4.08 -6.50 7.78
N ILE A 124 -4.65 -5.52 7.09
CA ILE A 124 -5.97 -5.63 6.48
C ILE A 124 -5.78 -5.70 4.97
N VAL A 125 -6.06 -6.86 4.39
CA VAL A 125 -5.90 -7.12 2.96
C VAL A 125 -7.26 -7.42 2.35
N ILE A 126 -7.80 -6.48 1.60
CA ILE A 126 -9.12 -6.60 0.94
C ILE A 126 -8.94 -6.48 -0.57
N HIS A 127 -9.09 -7.60 -1.26
CA HIS A 127 -9.02 -7.65 -2.72
C HIS A 127 -10.33 -7.18 -3.39
N ASP A 128 -11.45 -7.24 -2.67
CA ASP A 128 -12.79 -6.88 -3.14
C ASP A 128 -13.64 -6.42 -1.95
N VAL A 129 -13.88 -5.11 -1.85
CA VAL A 129 -14.68 -4.51 -0.78
C VAL A 129 -16.09 -5.11 -0.72
N SER A 130 -16.67 -5.48 -1.87
CA SER A 130 -18.01 -6.10 -1.88
C SER A 130 -18.06 -7.48 -1.21
N LYS A 131 -16.91 -8.08 -0.90
CA LYS A 131 -16.77 -9.42 -0.31
C LYS A 131 -16.13 -9.38 1.07
N MET A 132 -16.12 -8.24 1.74
CA MET A 132 -15.63 -8.14 3.11
C MET A 132 -16.42 -9.05 4.06
N PRO A 133 -15.80 -9.53 5.15
CA PRO A 133 -16.48 -10.38 6.12
C PRO A 133 -17.61 -9.61 6.84
N GLU A 134 -18.61 -10.33 7.35
CA GLU A 134 -19.79 -9.71 7.98
C GLU A 134 -19.40 -8.89 9.23
N GLU A 135 -18.32 -9.28 9.92
CA GLU A 135 -17.80 -8.56 11.09
C GLU A 135 -17.26 -7.16 10.73
N ALA A 136 -16.91 -6.93 9.47
CA ALA A 136 -16.38 -5.66 8.95
C ALA A 136 -17.44 -4.83 8.19
N LYS A 137 -18.71 -5.01 8.51
CA LYS A 137 -19.82 -4.38 7.77
C LYS A 137 -19.88 -2.87 7.91
N SER A 138 -19.49 -2.34 9.06
CA SER A 138 -19.40 -0.89 9.28
C SER A 138 -18.37 -0.28 8.36
N GLU A 139 -17.17 -0.87 8.34
CA GLU A 139 -16.07 -0.45 7.49
C GLU A 139 -16.38 -0.63 6.02
N GLN A 140 -17.03 -1.74 5.65
CA GLN A 140 -17.49 -1.95 4.26
C GLN A 140 -18.40 -0.82 3.80
N HIS A 141 -19.33 -0.38 4.65
CA HIS A 141 -20.23 0.73 4.32
C HIS A 141 -19.46 2.04 4.08
N LEU A 142 -18.52 2.37 4.98
CA LEU A 142 -17.66 3.55 4.82
C LEU A 142 -16.82 3.49 3.54
N LEU A 143 -16.27 2.32 3.20
CA LEU A 143 -15.45 2.13 2.01
C LEU A 143 -16.28 2.24 0.71
N ILE A 144 -17.52 1.76 0.73
CA ILE A 144 -18.46 1.91 -0.40
C ILE A 144 -18.79 3.39 -0.63
N LEU A 145 -19.03 4.17 0.43
CA LEU A 145 -19.26 5.62 0.32
C LEU A 145 -18.07 6.36 -0.28
N GLN A 146 -16.87 5.83 -0.10
CA GLN A 146 -15.63 6.36 -0.65
C GLN A 146 -15.26 5.76 -2.02
N GLU A 147 -16.14 4.94 -2.60
CA GLU A 147 -15.97 4.25 -3.87
C GLU A 147 -14.75 3.31 -3.92
N VAL A 148 -14.25 2.85 -2.76
CA VAL A 148 -13.08 1.97 -2.68
C VAL A 148 -13.45 0.59 -3.20
N SER A 149 -12.66 0.07 -4.14
CA SER A 149 -12.84 -1.27 -4.73
C SER A 149 -12.01 -2.34 -4.03
N SER A 150 -10.79 -2.00 -3.62
CA SER A 150 -9.86 -2.87 -2.88
C SER A 150 -8.88 -2.03 -2.08
N LEU A 151 -8.36 -2.58 -0.98
CA LEU A 151 -7.44 -1.86 -0.11
C LEU A 151 -6.43 -2.78 0.58
N LEU A 152 -5.32 -2.17 1.00
CA LEU A 152 -4.32 -2.77 1.87
C LEU A 152 -3.99 -1.79 2.97
N VAL A 153 -4.00 -2.24 4.23
CA VAL A 153 -3.64 -1.43 5.38
C VAL A 153 -2.57 -2.14 6.20
N ILE A 154 -1.51 -1.41 6.49
CA ILE A 154 -0.34 -1.90 7.24
C ILE A 154 -0.25 -1.13 8.55
N PRO A 155 -0.09 -1.82 9.71
CA PRO A 155 0.11 -1.16 10.99
C PRO A 155 1.39 -0.31 11.03
N ILE A 156 1.31 0.85 11.70
CA ILE A 156 2.44 1.69 12.07
C ILE A 156 2.69 1.52 13.56
N PHE A 157 3.96 1.35 13.93
CA PHE A 157 4.37 1.11 15.32
C PHE A 157 5.08 2.32 15.90
N LYS A 158 4.83 2.56 17.19
CA LYS A 158 5.58 3.50 18.02
C LYS A 158 5.98 2.80 19.31
N GLN A 159 7.28 2.75 19.61
CA GLN A 159 7.83 2.04 20.78
C GLN A 159 7.34 0.59 20.87
N GLY A 160 7.27 -0.10 19.72
CA GLY A 160 6.86 -1.49 19.61
C GLY A 160 5.36 -1.76 19.78
N LYS A 161 4.52 -0.71 19.82
CA LYS A 161 3.05 -0.83 19.91
C LYS A 161 2.39 -0.24 18.68
N PRO A 162 1.34 -0.87 18.15
CA PRO A 162 0.56 -0.27 17.05
C PRO A 162 -0.02 1.07 17.48
N SER A 163 0.34 2.13 16.79
CA SER A 163 -0.07 3.52 17.06
C SER A 163 -0.93 4.11 15.97
N GLY A 164 -1.04 3.41 14.85
CA GLY A 164 -1.77 3.84 13.67
C GLY A 164 -1.56 2.87 12.52
N PHE A 165 -1.75 3.36 11.32
CA PHE A 165 -1.62 2.57 10.09
C PHE A 165 -1.33 3.46 8.88
N ILE A 166 -0.79 2.84 7.83
CA ILE A 166 -0.77 3.37 6.47
C ILE A 166 -1.72 2.57 5.62
N GLY A 167 -2.58 3.23 4.85
CA GLY A 167 -3.55 2.61 3.97
C GLY A 167 -3.33 2.95 2.49
N PHE A 168 -3.71 2.01 1.63
CA PHE A 168 -3.57 2.07 0.18
C PHE A 168 -4.88 1.65 -0.46
N ASP A 169 -5.57 2.58 -1.12
CA ASP A 169 -6.84 2.30 -1.77
C ASP A 169 -6.69 2.23 -3.29
N SER A 170 -7.38 1.27 -3.87
CA SER A 170 -7.65 1.21 -5.30
C SER A 170 -9.14 1.47 -5.52
N VAL A 171 -9.46 2.61 -6.12
CA VAL A 171 -10.81 3.12 -6.37
C VAL A 171 -11.24 2.77 -7.78
N LYS A 172 -10.44 3.14 -8.78
CA LYS A 172 -10.74 3.00 -10.21
C LYS A 172 -10.86 1.55 -10.67
N LYS A 173 -10.13 0.63 -10.03
CA LYS A 173 -10.09 -0.79 -10.41
C LYS A 173 -9.90 -1.68 -9.18
N LYS A 174 -10.44 -2.90 -9.22
CA LYS A 174 -10.10 -3.91 -8.22
C LYS A 174 -8.65 -4.36 -8.39
N ARG A 175 -7.96 -4.51 -7.26
CA ARG A 175 -6.57 -4.96 -7.19
C ARG A 175 -6.45 -6.22 -6.35
N ASN A 176 -5.73 -7.20 -6.88
CA ASN A 176 -5.25 -8.33 -6.08
C ASN A 176 -3.88 -7.98 -5.52
N TRP A 177 -3.82 -7.75 -4.21
CA TRP A 177 -2.59 -7.50 -3.50
C TRP A 177 -1.74 -8.77 -3.47
N SER A 178 -0.57 -8.74 -4.09
CA SER A 178 0.37 -9.86 -4.07
C SER A 178 1.16 -9.88 -2.75
N ALA A 179 1.77 -11.02 -2.42
CA ALA A 179 2.67 -11.11 -1.27
C ALA A 179 3.83 -10.11 -1.38
N LEU A 180 4.32 -9.86 -2.60
CA LEU A 180 5.37 -8.88 -2.87
C LEU A 180 4.89 -7.44 -2.64
N ASP A 181 3.64 -7.09 -3.03
CA ASP A 181 3.06 -5.79 -2.70
C ASP A 181 3.05 -5.56 -1.19
N ILE A 182 2.55 -6.55 -0.44
CA ILE A 182 2.44 -6.49 1.02
C ILE A 182 3.82 -6.32 1.67
N GLU A 183 4.80 -7.12 1.27
CA GLU A 183 6.17 -7.06 1.78
C GLU A 183 6.83 -5.69 1.51
N ASN A 184 6.68 -5.17 0.29
CA ASN A 184 7.22 -3.86 -0.10
C ASN A 184 6.57 -2.72 0.68
N LEU A 185 5.25 -2.80 0.92
CA LEU A 185 4.52 -1.79 1.69
C LEU A 185 4.85 -1.85 3.18
N HIS A 186 5.15 -3.04 3.73
CA HIS A 186 5.69 -3.16 5.08
C HIS A 186 7.01 -2.41 5.25
N MET A 187 7.96 -2.59 4.31
CA MET A 187 9.23 -1.87 4.38
C MET A 187 9.05 -0.35 4.39
N LEU A 188 8.09 0.17 3.62
CA LEU A 188 7.77 1.60 3.60
C LEU A 188 7.06 2.06 4.87
N ALA A 189 6.15 1.25 5.42
CA ALA A 189 5.50 1.51 6.70
C ALA A 189 6.51 1.56 7.85
N ASP A 190 7.53 0.70 7.85
CA ASP A 190 8.62 0.71 8.83
C ASP A 190 9.45 1.99 8.75
N ILE A 191 9.79 2.44 7.53
CA ILE A 191 10.49 3.71 7.31
C ILE A 191 9.68 4.90 7.84
N LEU A 192 8.37 4.93 7.55
CA LEU A 192 7.45 5.96 8.04
C LEU A 192 7.31 5.91 9.57
N SER A 193 7.20 4.71 10.15
CA SER A 193 7.13 4.51 11.60
C SER A 193 8.34 5.12 12.31
N ILE A 194 9.55 4.88 11.80
CA ILE A 194 10.80 5.43 12.35
C ILE A 194 10.81 6.97 12.27
N ALA A 195 10.36 7.53 11.15
CA ALA A 195 10.31 8.98 10.97
C ALA A 195 9.31 9.65 11.93
N ILE A 196 8.12 9.07 12.07
CA ILE A 196 7.08 9.54 13.00
C ILE A 196 7.57 9.43 14.47
N GLU A 197 8.23 8.33 14.84
CA GLU A 197 8.73 8.11 16.19
C GLU A 197 9.78 9.13 16.60
N ARG A 198 10.65 9.54 15.69
CA ARG A 198 11.70 10.55 15.95
C ARG A 198 11.15 11.94 16.17
N GLY A 199 9.85 12.17 15.96
CA GLY A 199 9.24 13.49 16.04
C GLY A 199 9.71 14.46 14.96
N GLU A 200 10.33 13.92 13.92
CA GLU A 200 10.76 14.69 12.75
C GLU A 200 9.57 15.10 11.89
N VAL A 201 8.42 14.49 12.21
CA VAL A 201 7.17 14.69 11.51
C VAL A 201 6.03 14.71 12.54
N GLN A 202 5.55 15.90 12.88
CA GLN A 202 4.35 16.14 13.69
C GLN A 202 3.27 16.76 12.81
#